data_88ed8da4bb3fbcaa41323588564e59a3
#
_entry.id   88ed8da4bb3fbcaa41323588564e59a3
#
_cell.length_a   1.000
_cell.length_b   1.000
_cell.length_c   1.000
_cell.angle_alpha   90.00
_cell.angle_beta   90.00
_cell.angle_gamma   90.00
#
_symmetry.space_group_name_H-M   'P 1'
#
loop_
_entity.id
_entity.type
_entity.pdbx_description
1 polymer ?
#
loop_
_entity_poly.entity_id
_entity_poly.type
_entity_poly.pdbx_seq_one_letter_code
_entity_poly.pdbx_strand_id
1 'polypeptide(L)'
;SRAAESRAADWLAAGNTRRATLLATALAGDDEMAACIRRHRSDRAARVPALATLEVPQALAAALQAHSTPQHLLVVDCLTLWLTQCLLPHEGPALDETAWADTQQALLAALEACPGPVVLVSNEIGLGVMPMSREARACVNALGRLHQQVAQRCARVTLMVAGCPLAVKGSAPC
;
A
#
# COMPACT_ATOMS: atom_id res chain seq x y z
N SER A 1 6.84 -3.68 3.51
CA SER A 1 8.17 -3.14 3.13
C SER A 1 8.93 -2.66 4.37
N ARG A 2 10.23 -3.01 4.46
CA ARG A 2 11.08 -2.67 5.64
C ARG A 2 11.10 -1.17 5.94
N ALA A 3 11.21 -0.31 4.94
CA ALA A 3 11.21 1.15 5.13
C ALA A 3 9.90 1.66 5.75
N ALA A 4 8.75 1.11 5.35
CA ALA A 4 7.46 1.46 5.93
C ALA A 4 7.32 0.96 7.38
N GLU A 5 7.83 -0.24 7.67
CA GLU A 5 7.88 -0.79 9.05
C GLU A 5 8.78 0.05 9.96
N SER A 6 9.95 0.51 9.47
CA SER A 6 10.81 1.43 10.21
C SER A 6 10.08 2.73 10.55
N ARG A 7 9.38 3.33 9.59
CA ARG A 7 8.56 4.53 9.83
C ARG A 7 7.45 4.29 10.87
N ALA A 8 6.85 3.09 10.87
CA ALA A 8 5.86 2.72 11.89
C ALA A 8 6.50 2.58 13.27
N ALA A 9 7.69 1.99 13.37
CA ALA A 9 8.45 1.90 14.63
C ALA A 9 8.80 3.29 15.17
N ASP A 10 9.32 4.18 14.31
CA ASP A 10 9.66 5.57 14.69
C ASP A 10 8.41 6.34 15.14
N TRP A 11 7.28 6.15 14.44
CA TRP A 11 6.01 6.74 14.83
C TRP A 11 5.56 6.28 16.22
N LEU A 12 5.58 4.98 16.47
CA LEU A 12 5.18 4.39 17.74
C LEU A 12 6.09 4.84 18.90
N ALA A 13 7.40 4.92 18.66
CA ALA A 13 8.37 5.37 19.66
C ALA A 13 8.21 6.86 20.04
N ALA A 14 7.62 7.67 19.17
CA ALA A 14 7.51 9.11 19.38
C ALA A 14 6.33 9.53 20.28
N GLY A 15 5.55 8.59 20.88
CA GLY A 15 4.52 8.92 21.87
C GLY A 15 3.66 7.74 22.28
N ASN A 16 3.36 7.66 23.57
CA ASN A 16 2.63 6.52 24.18
C ASN A 16 1.16 6.39 23.75
N THR A 17 0.57 7.45 23.20
CA THR A 17 -0.80 7.43 22.68
C THR A 17 -0.87 7.07 21.20
N ARG A 18 0.28 6.95 20.53
CA ARG A 18 0.35 6.66 19.09
C ARG A 18 0.09 5.20 18.81
N ARG A 19 -0.65 4.96 17.75
CA ARG A 19 -0.97 3.63 17.22
C ARG A 19 -0.51 3.53 15.77
N ALA A 20 -0.25 2.31 15.32
CA ALA A 20 0.04 2.02 13.94
C ALA A 20 -0.65 0.72 13.52
N THR A 21 -1.25 0.72 12.34
CA THR A 21 -1.87 -0.47 11.72
C THR A 21 -1.41 -0.61 10.28
N LEU A 22 -0.98 -1.81 9.93
CA LEU A 22 -0.70 -2.19 8.56
C LEU A 22 -2.00 -2.74 7.93
N LEU A 23 -2.44 -2.11 6.86
CA LEU A 23 -3.53 -2.56 6.00
C LEU A 23 -2.92 -3.48 4.94
N ALA A 24 -3.04 -4.79 5.15
CA ALA A 24 -2.48 -5.81 4.27
C ALA A 24 -3.45 -6.10 3.12
N THR A 25 -3.00 -5.91 1.89
CA THR A 25 -3.82 -6.09 0.69
C THR A 25 -3.60 -7.44 0.00
N ALA A 26 -2.60 -8.21 0.46
CA ALA A 26 -2.29 -9.53 -0.08
C ALA A 26 -3.37 -10.56 0.31
N LEU A 27 -3.79 -11.38 -0.65
CA LEU A 27 -4.56 -12.60 -0.42
C LEU A 27 -3.67 -13.83 -0.71
N ALA A 28 -3.90 -14.90 0.05
CA ALA A 28 -3.25 -16.18 -0.18
C ALA A 28 -3.97 -16.92 -1.33
N GLY A 29 -3.58 -16.61 -2.57
CA GLY A 29 -4.15 -17.26 -3.75
C GLY A 29 -3.58 -18.66 -4.01
N ASP A 30 -2.39 -18.96 -3.46
CA ASP A 30 -1.70 -20.24 -3.56
C ASP A 30 -0.80 -20.49 -2.33
N ASP A 31 -0.22 -21.67 -2.26
CA ASP A 31 0.63 -22.09 -1.13
C ASP A 31 1.93 -21.28 -1.02
N GLU A 32 2.49 -20.84 -2.15
CA GLU A 32 3.70 -19.99 -2.18
C GLU A 32 3.40 -18.61 -1.60
N MET A 33 2.30 -17.99 -2.03
CA MET A 33 1.85 -16.70 -1.49
C MET A 33 1.47 -16.83 -0.01
N ALA A 34 0.80 -17.92 0.39
CA ALA A 34 0.48 -18.18 1.79
C ALA A 34 1.74 -18.29 2.65
N ALA A 35 2.77 -19.00 2.18
CA ALA A 35 4.07 -19.10 2.86
C ALA A 35 4.77 -17.74 2.94
N CYS A 36 4.72 -16.95 1.88
CA CYS A 36 5.27 -15.60 1.81
C CYS A 36 4.59 -14.67 2.85
N ILE A 37 3.26 -14.67 2.91
CA ILE A 37 2.47 -13.90 3.89
C ILE A 37 2.84 -14.31 5.32
N ARG A 38 2.90 -15.62 5.62
CA ARG A 38 3.29 -16.11 6.96
C ARG A 38 4.67 -15.62 7.36
N ARG A 39 5.66 -15.72 6.46
CA ARG A 39 7.03 -15.24 6.71
C ARG A 39 7.03 -13.73 6.98
N HIS A 40 6.36 -12.93 6.14
CA HIS A 40 6.27 -11.48 6.35
C HIS A 40 5.61 -11.10 7.67
N ARG A 41 4.58 -11.84 8.09
CA ARG A 41 3.93 -11.63 9.41
C ARG A 41 4.88 -11.94 10.56
N SER A 42 5.59 -13.06 10.52
CA SER A 42 6.56 -13.45 11.53
C SER A 42 7.70 -12.43 11.64
N ASP A 43 8.29 -12.08 10.51
CA ASP A 43 9.39 -11.10 10.44
C ASP A 43 8.97 -9.72 10.98
N ARG A 44 7.77 -9.27 10.63
CA ARG A 44 7.21 -8.00 11.11
C ARG A 44 6.92 -8.02 12.60
N ALA A 45 6.32 -9.11 13.10
CA ALA A 45 6.05 -9.26 14.53
C ALA A 45 7.34 -9.22 15.37
N ALA A 46 8.45 -9.76 14.84
CA ALA A 46 9.74 -9.67 15.49
C ALA A 46 10.35 -8.26 15.44
N ARG A 47 10.16 -7.50 14.34
CA ARG A 47 10.75 -6.17 14.18
C ARG A 47 9.95 -5.05 14.82
N VAL A 48 8.62 -5.09 14.71
CA VAL A 48 7.70 -4.04 15.21
C VAL A 48 6.50 -4.71 15.88
N PRO A 49 6.64 -5.27 17.08
CA PRO A 49 5.57 -6.02 17.76
C PRO A 49 4.28 -5.23 17.97
N ALA A 50 4.38 -3.90 18.12
CA ALA A 50 3.24 -3.01 18.34
C ALA A 50 2.52 -2.58 17.05
N LEU A 51 2.98 -3.01 15.86
CA LEU A 51 2.31 -2.75 14.58
C LEU A 51 1.20 -3.77 14.36
N ALA A 52 -0.04 -3.36 14.58
CA ALA A 52 -1.21 -4.19 14.29
C ALA A 52 -1.33 -4.48 12.78
N THR A 53 -2.01 -5.57 12.42
CA THR A 53 -2.30 -5.91 11.01
C THR A 53 -3.80 -6.11 10.83
N LEU A 54 -4.36 -5.47 9.81
CA LEU A 54 -5.72 -5.65 9.34
C LEU A 54 -5.67 -6.09 7.86
N GLU A 55 -6.37 -7.16 7.53
CA GLU A 55 -6.48 -7.61 6.14
C GLU A 55 -7.55 -6.81 5.41
N VAL A 56 -7.15 -6.16 4.32
CA VAL A 56 -7.99 -5.26 3.52
C VAL A 56 -7.68 -5.49 2.03
N PRO A 57 -8.12 -6.60 1.45
CA PRO A 57 -7.77 -6.94 0.07
C PRO A 57 -8.38 -5.99 -0.97
N GLN A 58 -9.58 -5.46 -0.73
CA GLN A 58 -10.30 -4.62 -1.69
C GLN A 58 -10.83 -3.31 -1.09
N ALA A 59 -11.47 -3.33 0.09
CA ALA A 59 -12.17 -2.19 0.67
C ALA A 59 -11.22 -1.13 1.30
N LEU A 60 -10.16 -0.74 0.57
CA LEU A 60 -9.06 0.08 1.10
C LEU A 60 -9.53 1.49 1.51
N ALA A 61 -10.37 2.14 0.69
CA ALA A 61 -10.92 3.47 1.00
C ALA A 61 -11.73 3.48 2.29
N ALA A 62 -12.62 2.49 2.47
CA ALA A 62 -13.43 2.34 3.68
C ALA A 62 -12.57 2.08 4.91
N ALA A 63 -11.53 1.24 4.79
CA ALA A 63 -10.60 0.98 5.89
C ALA A 63 -9.80 2.24 6.31
N LEU A 64 -9.34 3.04 5.35
CA LEU A 64 -8.68 4.32 5.62
C LEU A 64 -9.60 5.26 6.39
N GLN A 65 -10.84 5.42 5.94
CA GLN A 65 -11.84 6.29 6.60
C GLN A 65 -12.19 5.80 8.01
N ALA A 66 -12.36 4.50 8.20
CA ALA A 66 -12.77 3.91 9.48
C ALA A 66 -11.67 3.98 10.54
N HIS A 67 -10.39 3.92 10.15
CA HIS A 67 -9.28 3.77 11.09
C HIS A 67 -8.38 5.00 11.20
N SER A 68 -8.51 6.01 10.31
CA SER A 68 -7.64 7.18 10.35
C SER A 68 -8.01 8.11 11.50
N THR A 69 -7.05 8.40 12.36
CA THR A 69 -7.12 9.44 13.40
C THR A 69 -5.77 10.15 13.50
N PRO A 70 -5.68 11.37 14.05
CA PRO A 70 -4.41 12.10 14.17
C PRO A 70 -3.30 11.34 14.91
N GLN A 71 -3.68 10.39 15.79
CA GLN A 71 -2.75 9.57 16.59
C GLN A 71 -2.51 8.18 15.99
N HIS A 72 -3.04 7.89 14.79
CA HIS A 72 -2.99 6.57 14.20
C HIS A 72 -2.32 6.59 12.82
N LEU A 73 -1.13 6.02 12.73
CA LEU A 73 -0.46 5.79 11.44
C LEU A 73 -1.06 4.58 10.74
N LEU A 74 -1.51 4.76 9.51
CA LEU A 74 -1.93 3.67 8.64
C LEU A 74 -0.84 3.38 7.60
N VAL A 75 -0.46 2.11 7.47
CA VAL A 75 0.51 1.64 6.48
C VAL A 75 -0.19 0.71 5.50
N VAL A 76 -0.31 1.11 4.24
CA VAL A 76 -0.89 0.26 3.19
C VAL A 76 0.22 -0.56 2.53
N ASP A 77 0.14 -1.88 2.59
CA ASP A 77 1.13 -2.80 1.98
C ASP A 77 0.41 -3.90 1.18
N CYS A 78 0.23 -3.75 -0.15
CA CYS A 78 0.69 -2.65 -1.01
C CYS A 78 -0.37 -2.29 -2.08
N LEU A 79 -0.23 -1.13 -2.72
CA LEU A 79 -1.12 -0.69 -3.80
C LEU A 79 -1.07 -1.61 -5.03
N THR A 80 0.07 -2.22 -5.31
CA THR A 80 0.22 -3.17 -6.43
C THR A 80 -0.71 -4.36 -6.25
N LEU A 81 -0.67 -5.02 -5.09
CA LEU A 81 -1.53 -6.19 -4.83
C LEU A 81 -3.00 -5.78 -4.71
N TRP A 82 -3.30 -4.63 -4.11
CA TRP A 82 -4.65 -4.09 -4.08
C TRP A 82 -5.23 -3.91 -5.48
N LEU A 83 -4.48 -3.27 -6.40
CA LEU A 83 -4.88 -3.11 -7.80
C LEU A 83 -5.06 -4.48 -8.47
N THR A 84 -4.14 -5.42 -8.23
CA THR A 84 -4.25 -6.77 -8.80
C THR A 84 -5.53 -7.46 -8.33
N GLN A 85 -5.91 -7.35 -7.04
CA GLN A 85 -7.17 -7.90 -6.54
C GLN A 85 -8.41 -7.24 -7.16
N CYS A 86 -8.32 -6.00 -7.59
CA CYS A 86 -9.42 -5.30 -8.26
C CYS A 86 -9.54 -5.68 -9.75
N LEU A 87 -8.42 -5.75 -10.48
CA LEU A 87 -8.42 -5.90 -11.94
C LEU A 87 -8.17 -7.33 -12.44
N LEU A 88 -7.49 -8.15 -11.64
CA LEU A 88 -7.15 -9.56 -11.93
C LEU A 88 -7.34 -10.39 -10.65
N PRO A 89 -8.56 -10.46 -10.08
CA PRO A 89 -8.79 -11.20 -8.86
C PRO A 89 -8.56 -12.69 -9.09
N HIS A 90 -8.06 -13.39 -8.07
CA HIS A 90 -7.95 -14.85 -8.09
C HIS A 90 -9.33 -15.51 -8.08
N GLU A 91 -10.29 -14.91 -7.36
CA GLU A 91 -11.67 -15.36 -7.27
C GLU A 91 -12.63 -14.19 -7.51
N GLY A 92 -13.75 -14.49 -8.14
CA GLY A 92 -14.80 -13.50 -8.46
C GLY A 92 -14.53 -12.69 -9.73
N PRO A 93 -15.42 -11.76 -10.05
CA PRO A 93 -15.30 -10.92 -11.23
C PRO A 93 -14.27 -9.80 -11.03
N ALA A 94 -13.50 -9.51 -12.08
CA ALA A 94 -12.69 -8.30 -12.17
C ALA A 94 -13.59 -7.05 -12.24
N LEU A 95 -13.12 -5.94 -11.69
CA LEU A 95 -13.78 -4.66 -11.90
C LEU A 95 -13.66 -4.25 -13.38
N ASP A 96 -14.75 -3.77 -13.93
CA ASP A 96 -14.74 -3.10 -15.23
C ASP A 96 -14.10 -1.71 -15.13
N GLU A 97 -13.96 -1.02 -16.26
CA GLU A 97 -13.29 0.28 -16.33
C GLU A 97 -13.99 1.34 -15.46
N THR A 98 -15.31 1.35 -15.42
CA THR A 98 -16.11 2.31 -14.63
C THR A 98 -15.96 2.02 -13.13
N ALA A 99 -16.16 0.78 -12.71
CA ALA A 99 -16.03 0.38 -11.32
C ALA A 99 -14.60 0.57 -10.80
N TRP A 100 -13.58 0.35 -11.64
CA TRP A 100 -12.20 0.66 -11.30
C TRP A 100 -11.98 2.18 -11.13
N ALA A 101 -12.51 3.01 -12.02
CA ALA A 101 -12.39 4.46 -11.91
C ALA A 101 -13.04 4.97 -10.61
N ASP A 102 -14.23 4.47 -10.26
CA ASP A 102 -14.93 4.82 -9.02
C ASP A 102 -14.14 4.37 -7.78
N THR A 103 -13.60 3.15 -7.80
CA THR A 103 -12.79 2.59 -6.71
C THR A 103 -11.51 3.41 -6.50
N GLN A 104 -10.85 3.80 -7.57
CA GLN A 104 -9.66 4.65 -7.54
C GLN A 104 -9.99 6.05 -7.00
N GLN A 105 -11.08 6.66 -7.46
CA GLN A 105 -11.52 7.97 -6.97
C GLN A 105 -11.88 7.93 -5.48
N ALA A 106 -12.56 6.86 -5.02
CA ALA A 106 -12.86 6.67 -3.62
C ALA A 106 -11.60 6.57 -2.75
N LEU A 107 -10.56 5.84 -3.23
CA LEU A 107 -9.26 5.79 -2.54
C LEU A 107 -8.62 7.17 -2.43
N LEU A 108 -8.59 7.94 -3.53
CA LEU A 108 -7.97 9.26 -3.56
C LEU A 108 -8.69 10.24 -2.62
N ALA A 109 -10.02 10.22 -2.61
CA ALA A 109 -10.83 11.02 -1.70
C ALA A 109 -10.61 10.62 -0.23
N ALA A 110 -10.51 9.31 0.06
CA ALA A 110 -10.21 8.84 1.40
C ALA A 110 -8.83 9.30 1.88
N LEU A 111 -7.80 9.27 1.02
CA LEU A 111 -6.46 9.76 1.36
C LEU A 111 -6.46 11.26 1.69
N GLU A 112 -7.20 12.07 0.93
CA GLU A 112 -7.32 13.51 1.19
C GLU A 112 -8.07 13.82 2.50
N ALA A 113 -9.05 12.98 2.85
CA ALA A 113 -9.85 13.13 4.06
C ALA A 113 -9.21 12.56 5.33
N CYS A 114 -8.12 11.80 5.22
CA CYS A 114 -7.45 11.18 6.37
C CYS A 114 -6.88 12.25 7.32
N PRO A 115 -7.33 12.35 8.59
CA PRO A 115 -6.78 13.30 9.56
C PRO A 115 -5.42 12.85 10.11
N GLY A 116 -5.07 11.58 9.97
CA GLY A 116 -3.84 10.98 10.45
C GLY A 116 -2.82 10.67 9.34
N PRO A 117 -1.59 10.33 9.72
CA PRO A 117 -0.56 10.00 8.75
C PRO A 117 -0.85 8.67 8.04
N VAL A 118 -0.56 8.64 6.74
CA VAL A 118 -0.66 7.44 5.91
C VAL A 118 0.67 7.20 5.19
N VAL A 119 1.14 5.96 5.22
CA VAL A 119 2.29 5.49 4.43
C VAL A 119 1.77 4.47 3.42
N LEU A 120 1.99 4.74 2.15
CA LEU A 120 1.62 3.84 1.06
C LEU A 120 2.86 3.13 0.52
N VAL A 121 2.77 1.82 0.38
CA VAL A 121 3.81 0.99 -0.25
C VAL A 121 3.30 0.56 -1.62
N SER A 122 4.16 0.64 -2.62
CA SER A 122 3.87 0.10 -3.95
C SER A 122 5.16 -0.38 -4.63
N ASN A 123 5.04 -1.28 -5.60
CA ASN A 123 6.15 -1.67 -6.46
C ASN A 123 6.15 -0.80 -7.71
N GLU A 124 7.32 -0.31 -8.13
CA GLU A 124 7.46 0.41 -9.39
C GLU A 124 7.76 -0.61 -10.52
N ILE A 125 6.68 -1.20 -11.03
CA ILE A 125 6.77 -2.22 -12.10
C ILE A 125 6.97 -1.60 -13.49
N GLY A 126 6.73 -0.30 -13.63
CA GLY A 126 6.94 0.45 -14.88
C GLY A 126 8.40 0.60 -15.30
N LEU A 127 9.35 0.38 -14.37
CA LEU A 127 10.79 0.34 -14.66
C LEU A 127 11.27 -1.01 -15.22
N GLY A 128 10.39 -2.02 -15.25
CA GLY A 128 10.69 -3.34 -15.77
C GLY A 128 10.39 -3.50 -17.26
N VAL A 129 10.58 -4.73 -17.75
CA VAL A 129 10.21 -5.09 -19.13
C VAL A 129 8.69 -5.14 -19.26
N MET A 130 8.17 -4.55 -20.33
CA MET A 130 6.73 -4.55 -20.63
C MET A 130 6.21 -5.99 -20.81
N PRO A 131 5.15 -6.39 -20.07
CA PRO A 131 4.59 -7.72 -20.17
C PRO A 131 4.05 -8.06 -21.56
N MET A 132 4.07 -9.35 -21.92
CA MET A 132 3.56 -9.84 -23.22
C MET A 132 2.02 -9.86 -23.25
N SER A 133 1.33 -10.19 -22.17
CA SER A 133 -0.13 -10.26 -22.16
C SER A 133 -0.78 -8.87 -22.12
N ARG A 134 -1.94 -8.75 -22.74
CA ARG A 134 -2.71 -7.50 -22.79
C ARG A 134 -3.18 -7.08 -21.40
N GLU A 135 -3.63 -8.04 -20.62
CA GLU A 135 -4.15 -7.84 -19.25
C GLU A 135 -3.05 -7.33 -18.33
N ALA A 136 -1.87 -7.94 -18.37
CA ALA A 136 -0.74 -7.49 -17.55
C ALA A 136 -0.28 -6.08 -17.95
N ARG A 137 -0.25 -5.75 -19.27
CA ARG A 137 0.04 -4.38 -19.72
C ARG A 137 -1.00 -3.37 -19.22
N ALA A 138 -2.30 -3.75 -19.22
CA ALA A 138 -3.36 -2.89 -18.70
C ALA A 138 -3.14 -2.61 -17.20
N CYS A 139 -2.77 -3.63 -16.41
CA CYS A 139 -2.43 -3.47 -14.99
C CYS A 139 -1.21 -2.56 -14.77
N VAL A 140 -0.13 -2.73 -15.56
CA VAL A 140 1.06 -1.85 -15.48
C VAL A 140 0.66 -0.40 -15.74
N ASN A 141 -0.13 -0.16 -16.79
CA ASN A 141 -0.59 1.19 -17.13
C ASN A 141 -1.54 1.77 -16.06
N ALA A 142 -2.44 0.95 -15.52
CA ALA A 142 -3.35 1.37 -14.44
C ALA A 142 -2.56 1.74 -13.17
N LEU A 143 -1.56 0.93 -12.79
CA LEU A 143 -0.71 1.21 -11.65
C LEU A 143 0.11 2.49 -11.83
N GLY A 144 0.68 2.72 -13.02
CA GLY A 144 1.40 3.95 -13.32
C GLY A 144 0.51 5.20 -13.18
N ARG A 145 -0.74 5.14 -13.69
CA ARG A 145 -1.71 6.23 -13.50
C ARG A 145 -2.08 6.42 -12.02
N LEU A 146 -2.30 5.34 -11.28
CA LEU A 146 -2.57 5.39 -9.85
C LEU A 146 -1.41 6.03 -9.09
N HIS A 147 -0.16 5.65 -9.39
CA HIS A 147 1.04 6.24 -8.78
C HIS A 147 1.11 7.75 -9.00
N GLN A 148 0.86 8.23 -10.22
CA GLN A 148 0.88 9.66 -10.52
C GLN A 148 -0.17 10.43 -9.69
N GLN A 149 -1.38 9.93 -9.60
CA GLN A 149 -2.46 10.57 -8.85
C GLN A 149 -2.23 10.53 -7.33
N VAL A 150 -1.74 9.42 -6.81
CA VAL A 150 -1.37 9.28 -5.39
C VAL A 150 -0.19 10.19 -5.06
N ALA A 151 0.85 10.23 -5.91
CA ALA A 151 2.02 11.07 -5.72
C ALA A 151 1.70 12.56 -5.68
N GLN A 152 0.67 13.02 -6.43
CA GLN A 152 0.21 14.41 -6.36
C GLN A 152 -0.29 14.77 -4.95
N ARG A 153 -0.93 13.84 -4.26
CA ARG A 153 -1.51 13.99 -2.91
C ARG A 153 -0.51 13.76 -1.78
N CYS A 154 0.52 12.98 -2.03
CA CYS A 154 1.56 12.71 -1.04
C CYS A 154 2.47 13.92 -0.83
N ALA A 155 2.77 14.27 0.42
CA ALA A 155 3.78 15.28 0.76
C ALA A 155 5.19 14.81 0.38
N ARG A 156 5.44 13.49 0.44
CA ARG A 156 6.74 12.87 0.14
C ARG A 156 6.56 11.62 -0.70
N VAL A 157 7.47 11.42 -1.66
CA VAL A 157 7.59 10.20 -2.46
C VAL A 157 9.03 9.75 -2.43
N THR A 158 9.26 8.49 -2.08
CA THR A 158 10.59 7.89 -1.95
C THR A 158 10.67 6.62 -2.80
N LEU A 159 11.61 6.55 -3.70
CA LEU A 159 11.97 5.33 -4.42
C LEU A 159 13.04 4.58 -3.63
N MET A 160 12.84 3.28 -3.41
CA MET A 160 13.82 2.42 -2.72
C MET A 160 14.64 1.66 -3.76
N VAL A 161 15.94 1.95 -3.84
CA VAL A 161 16.87 1.27 -4.75
C VAL A 161 17.97 0.60 -3.92
N ALA A 162 18.09 -0.73 -4.01
CA ALA A 162 19.07 -1.52 -3.26
C ALA A 162 19.05 -1.25 -1.74
N GLY A 163 17.86 -0.98 -1.18
CA GLY A 163 17.69 -0.63 0.24
C GLY A 163 17.97 0.83 0.58
N CYS A 164 18.47 1.63 -0.37
CA CYS A 164 18.74 3.05 -0.19
C CYS A 164 17.55 3.90 -0.62
N PRO A 165 17.13 4.92 0.18
CA PRO A 165 16.04 5.82 -0.19
C PRO A 165 16.53 6.90 -1.17
N LEU A 166 15.80 7.05 -2.27
CA LEU A 166 15.94 8.17 -3.21
C LEU A 166 14.69 9.05 -3.09
N ALA A 167 14.86 10.31 -2.70
CA ALA A 167 13.76 11.27 -2.64
C ALA A 167 13.34 11.66 -4.07
N VAL A 168 12.06 11.38 -4.42
CA VAL A 168 11.45 11.76 -5.70
C VAL A 168 10.63 13.04 -5.53
N LYS A 169 9.95 13.19 -4.37
CA LYS A 169 9.17 14.37 -4.00
C LYS A 169 9.36 14.66 -2.52
N GLY A 170 9.46 15.95 -2.16
CA GLY A 170 9.72 16.38 -0.79
C GLY A 170 11.18 16.17 -0.38
N SER A 171 11.53 16.56 0.87
CA SER A 171 12.86 16.31 1.42
C SER A 171 13.07 14.82 1.72
N ALA A 172 14.32 14.37 1.59
CA ALA A 172 14.70 13.02 2.02
C ALA A 172 14.29 12.82 3.50
N PRO A 173 13.86 11.60 3.89
CA PRO A 173 13.70 11.29 5.31
C PRO A 173 15.06 11.43 6.00
N CYS A 174 15.09 12.16 7.10
CA CYS A 174 16.24 12.17 8.01
C CYS A 174 16.45 10.81 8.60
#